data_9eb98ccd542bd449be8ecfe7be6ae7c1
#
_entry.id   9eb98ccd542bd449be8ecfe7be6ae7c1
#
_cell.length_a   1.000
_cell.length_b   1.000
_cell.length_c   1.000
_cell.angle_alpha   90.00
_cell.angle_beta   90.00
_cell.angle_gamma   90.00
#
_symmetry.space_group_name_H-M   'P 1'
#
loop_
_entity.id
_entity.type
_entity.pdbx_description
1 polymer ?
#
loop_
_entity_poly.entity_id
_entity_poly.type
_entity_poly.pdbx_seq_one_letter_code
_entity_poly.pdbx_strand_id
1 'polypeptide(L)'
;MKLMVLDGNSIVNRAYYGVGKARLLTTRQGLHTNAIYGFVTMLQKLLDQEKPDAVCAAFDRREPTFRHKADAAYKANRKGMPEELAEQMLPLKQVLDAMSVPCYELSGYEADDLIGTISRKCEAAGWDCTIATGDRDSLQLITAHTHVRLLTGGKGPDGDRCMTESTFRAEYGFDPIHMIDLKALAGDSSDNIPGVPGIGEKTAMALVQQYGSIDAVYANIDSVPLKPVFLCKLKEGEASARHSYWLATIVTDVPMDFAPENALRKPFKPELYDLFVKLEFTKLIRKYGLTPAAPTPEPAAAAHDEDYTVMIEVPQTDEDAARLLVQWRAVPHVTVYGLDDLRALAVECEIDEHHGLTVILRTDRFDGDWDALLRGLFSADIPKAAHNVKDLTRALLERGLPAEGFIFDAALAAKPRDSSRAMPAAPANTLGFSKMVLRRWP
;
A
#
# COMPACT_ATOMS: atom_id res chain seq x y z
N MET A 1 -23.89 6.10 -12.14
CA MET A 1 -22.89 5.07 -11.84
C MET A 1 -22.54 5.15 -10.36
N LYS A 2 -22.08 4.07 -9.76
CA LYS A 2 -21.78 3.99 -8.33
C LYS A 2 -20.33 3.57 -8.09
N LEU A 3 -19.56 4.39 -7.37
CA LEU A 3 -18.21 4.04 -6.90
C LEU A 3 -18.29 3.60 -5.44
N MET A 4 -17.48 2.60 -5.07
CA MET A 4 -17.21 2.27 -3.68
C MET A 4 -15.75 2.56 -3.36
N VAL A 5 -15.51 3.45 -2.39
CA VAL A 5 -14.18 3.70 -1.84
C VAL A 5 -14.01 3.00 -0.51
N LEU A 6 -12.91 2.28 -0.36
CA LEU A 6 -12.57 1.51 0.83
C LEU A 6 -11.58 2.30 1.69
N ASP A 7 -11.88 2.45 2.96
CA ASP A 7 -10.90 2.84 3.95
C ASP A 7 -10.00 1.64 4.24
N GLY A 8 -8.84 1.63 3.57
CA GLY A 8 -7.92 0.49 3.61
C GLY A 8 -7.36 0.24 5.00
N ASN A 9 -7.05 1.29 5.74
CA ASN A 9 -6.49 1.17 7.09
C ASN A 9 -7.52 0.67 8.09
N SER A 10 -8.74 1.20 8.05
CA SER A 10 -9.82 0.73 8.91
C SER A 10 -10.17 -0.74 8.65
N ILE A 11 -10.30 -1.12 7.37
CA ILE A 11 -10.65 -2.49 6.99
C ILE A 11 -9.53 -3.47 7.34
N VAL A 12 -8.26 -3.14 7.08
CA VAL A 12 -7.13 -4.05 7.37
C VAL A 12 -6.95 -4.25 8.88
N ASN A 13 -7.08 -3.18 9.68
CA ASN A 13 -7.04 -3.29 11.14
C ASN A 13 -8.19 -4.17 11.66
N ARG A 14 -9.40 -3.96 11.17
CA ARG A 14 -10.54 -4.80 11.51
C ARG A 14 -10.31 -6.26 11.12
N ALA A 15 -9.76 -6.52 9.94
CA ALA A 15 -9.44 -7.87 9.50
C ALA A 15 -8.42 -8.53 10.41
N TYR A 16 -7.36 -7.79 10.79
CA TYR A 16 -6.29 -8.26 11.66
C TYR A 16 -6.80 -8.64 13.05
N TYR A 17 -7.55 -7.74 13.69
CA TYR A 17 -8.06 -7.96 15.05
C TYR A 17 -9.32 -8.84 15.08
N GLY A 18 -10.10 -8.89 14.01
CA GLY A 18 -11.36 -9.66 13.93
C GLY A 18 -11.17 -11.17 13.88
N VAL A 19 -10.03 -11.66 13.38
CA VAL A 19 -9.73 -13.10 13.32
C VAL A 19 -9.32 -13.66 14.70
N GLY A 20 -9.12 -12.78 15.70
CA GLY A 20 -8.73 -13.13 17.07
C GLY A 20 -7.30 -13.70 17.17
N LYS A 21 -6.58 -13.35 18.23
CA LYS A 21 -5.19 -13.79 18.49
C LYS A 21 -5.00 -15.33 18.54
N ALA A 22 -6.08 -16.10 18.64
CA ALA A 22 -6.05 -17.57 18.76
C ALA A 22 -5.88 -18.30 17.42
N ARG A 23 -5.99 -17.62 16.26
CA ARG A 23 -5.82 -18.21 14.92
C ARG A 23 -5.16 -17.20 13.97
N LEU A 24 -3.91 -16.83 14.25
CA LEU A 24 -3.10 -16.17 13.25
C LEU A 24 -2.90 -17.15 12.08
N LEU A 25 -3.44 -16.77 10.92
CA LEU A 25 -3.15 -17.49 9.68
C LEU A 25 -1.74 -17.11 9.26
N THR A 26 -0.88 -18.11 9.13
CA THR A 26 0.49 -17.94 8.64
C THR A 26 0.72 -18.94 7.51
N THR A 27 1.54 -18.55 6.54
CA THR A 27 2.04 -19.48 5.53
C THR A 27 3.06 -20.43 6.17
N ARG A 28 3.39 -21.52 5.49
CA ARG A 28 4.47 -22.45 5.90
C ARG A 28 5.82 -21.77 6.04
N GLN A 29 6.02 -20.64 5.35
CA GLN A 29 7.24 -19.81 5.42
C GLN A 29 7.21 -18.79 6.58
N GLY A 30 6.13 -18.73 7.37
CA GLY A 30 5.99 -17.88 8.54
C GLY A 30 5.35 -16.50 8.29
N LEU A 31 4.98 -16.15 7.07
CA LEU A 31 4.31 -14.89 6.76
C LEU A 31 2.88 -14.90 7.34
N HIS A 32 2.53 -13.89 8.13
CA HIS A 32 1.16 -13.72 8.60
C HIS A 32 0.24 -13.28 7.46
N THR A 33 -0.96 -13.88 7.38
CA THR A 33 -1.88 -13.66 6.25
C THR A 33 -3.32 -13.39 6.67
N ASN A 34 -3.58 -13.35 7.98
CA ASN A 34 -4.93 -13.18 8.54
C ASN A 34 -5.58 -11.85 8.13
N ALA A 35 -4.83 -10.75 8.10
CA ALA A 35 -5.35 -9.44 7.70
C ALA A 35 -5.69 -9.42 6.21
N ILE A 36 -4.83 -9.99 5.36
CA ILE A 36 -5.08 -10.07 3.90
C ILE A 36 -6.31 -10.92 3.62
N TYR A 37 -6.40 -12.11 4.22
CA TYR A 37 -7.54 -13.01 4.06
C TYR A 37 -8.85 -12.36 4.52
N GLY A 38 -8.82 -11.71 5.68
CA GLY A 38 -9.97 -11.01 6.23
C GLY A 38 -10.39 -9.83 5.35
N PHE A 39 -9.43 -9.03 4.87
CA PHE A 39 -9.70 -7.92 3.96
C PHE A 39 -10.38 -8.38 2.67
N VAL A 40 -9.80 -9.37 1.98
CA VAL A 40 -10.36 -9.92 0.74
C VAL A 40 -11.76 -10.49 0.96
N THR A 41 -11.98 -11.15 2.10
CA THR A 41 -13.30 -11.68 2.44
C THR A 41 -14.33 -10.58 2.69
N MET A 42 -13.96 -9.50 3.38
CA MET A 42 -14.81 -8.32 3.60
C MET A 42 -15.07 -7.58 2.30
N LEU A 43 -14.04 -7.36 1.48
CA LEU A 43 -14.18 -6.75 0.16
C LEU A 43 -15.20 -7.50 -0.69
N GLN A 44 -15.09 -8.83 -0.77
CA GLN A 44 -16.06 -9.63 -1.53
C GLN A 44 -17.49 -9.45 -1.01
N LYS A 45 -17.68 -9.48 0.31
CA LYS A 45 -19.00 -9.25 0.92
C LYS A 45 -19.56 -7.88 0.53
N LEU A 46 -18.73 -6.84 0.56
CA LEU A 46 -19.11 -5.48 0.18
C LEU A 46 -19.45 -5.38 -1.31
N LEU A 47 -18.66 -6.01 -2.18
CA LEU A 47 -18.93 -6.04 -3.62
C LEU A 47 -20.28 -6.75 -3.92
N ASP A 48 -20.59 -7.82 -3.21
CA ASP A 48 -21.84 -8.57 -3.38
C ASP A 48 -23.06 -7.76 -2.90
N GLN A 49 -22.91 -6.98 -1.82
CA GLN A 49 -23.98 -6.18 -1.22
C GLN A 49 -24.20 -4.87 -1.97
N GLU A 50 -23.13 -4.13 -2.26
CA GLU A 50 -23.22 -2.78 -2.84
C GLU A 50 -23.30 -2.79 -4.37
N LYS A 51 -22.78 -3.83 -5.02
CA LYS A 51 -22.74 -4.00 -6.48
C LYS A 51 -22.24 -2.72 -7.19
N PRO A 52 -21.09 -2.17 -6.80
CA PRO A 52 -20.59 -0.93 -7.39
C PRO A 52 -20.10 -1.16 -8.81
N ASP A 53 -20.19 -0.12 -9.66
CA ASP A 53 -19.60 -0.10 -11.00
C ASP A 53 -18.09 0.08 -10.95
N ALA A 54 -17.61 0.81 -9.93
CA ALA A 54 -16.20 1.13 -9.71
C ALA A 54 -15.81 0.89 -8.24
N VAL A 55 -14.54 0.55 -8.00
CA VAL A 55 -14.01 0.32 -6.65
C VAL A 55 -12.56 0.78 -6.55
N CYS A 56 -12.22 1.45 -5.45
CA CYS A 56 -10.85 1.80 -5.10
C CYS A 56 -10.63 1.73 -3.58
N ALA A 57 -9.38 1.82 -3.14
CA ALA A 57 -9.02 1.86 -1.73
C ALA A 57 -8.10 3.05 -1.46
N ALA A 58 -8.24 3.68 -0.29
CA ALA A 58 -7.32 4.70 0.19
C ALA A 58 -6.54 4.17 1.41
N PHE A 59 -5.26 4.51 1.48
CA PHE A 59 -4.36 4.11 2.57
C PHE A 59 -3.57 5.30 3.10
N ASP A 60 -3.27 5.27 4.40
CA ASP A 60 -2.32 6.19 5.00
C ASP A 60 -0.88 5.87 4.58
N ARG A 61 -0.06 6.91 4.51
CA ARG A 61 1.39 6.77 4.45
C ARG A 61 2.01 6.89 5.84
N ARG A 62 3.26 6.46 5.98
CA ARG A 62 3.99 6.53 7.26
C ARG A 62 4.47 7.94 7.59
N GLU A 63 4.55 8.83 6.58
CA GLU A 63 5.05 10.18 6.77
C GLU A 63 4.04 11.03 7.55
N PRO A 64 4.52 11.97 8.39
CA PRO A 64 3.65 12.89 9.11
C PRO A 64 2.78 13.73 8.17
N THR A 65 1.50 13.83 8.48
CA THR A 65 0.55 14.65 7.73
C THR A 65 0.64 16.12 8.13
N PHE A 66 -0.10 16.99 7.43
CA PHE A 66 -0.15 18.41 7.78
C PHE A 66 -0.70 18.64 9.19
N ARG A 67 -1.63 17.77 9.69
CA ARG A 67 -2.15 17.85 11.07
C ARG A 67 -1.06 17.53 12.09
N HIS A 68 -0.27 16.50 11.89
CA HIS A 68 0.87 16.15 12.76
C HIS A 68 1.95 17.24 12.81
N LYS A 69 2.14 17.97 11.69
CA LYS A 69 3.10 19.09 11.63
C LYS A 69 2.61 20.32 12.37
N ALA A 70 1.29 20.54 12.38
CA ALA A 70 0.66 21.69 13.04
C ALA A 70 0.39 21.44 14.53
N ASP A 71 0.11 20.17 14.93
CA ASP A 71 -0.15 19.78 16.30
C ASP A 71 0.55 18.44 16.62
N ALA A 72 1.60 18.51 17.42
CA ALA A 72 2.38 17.33 17.82
C ALA A 72 1.59 16.39 18.77
N ALA A 73 0.49 16.86 19.39
CA ALA A 73 -0.36 16.05 20.23
C ALA A 73 -1.36 15.22 19.43
N TYR A 74 -1.67 15.61 18.19
CA TYR A 74 -2.62 14.91 17.33
C TYR A 74 -2.19 13.46 17.10
N LYS A 75 -3.06 12.51 17.44
CA LYS A 75 -2.83 11.05 17.35
C LYS A 75 -1.58 10.52 18.10
N ALA A 76 -0.97 11.34 18.99
CA ALA A 76 0.24 10.94 19.72
C ALA A 76 0.03 9.76 20.69
N ASN A 77 -1.20 9.49 21.08
CA ASN A 77 -1.61 8.35 21.91
C ASN A 77 -1.77 7.04 21.12
N ARG A 78 -1.75 7.08 19.77
CA ARG A 78 -1.89 5.89 18.94
C ARG A 78 -0.63 5.03 19.02
N LYS A 79 -0.80 3.74 19.28
CA LYS A 79 0.28 2.77 19.15
C LYS A 79 0.60 2.53 17.68
N GLY A 80 1.88 2.35 17.36
CA GLY A 80 2.31 1.97 16.02
C GLY A 80 1.65 0.68 15.53
N MET A 81 1.68 0.46 14.24
CA MET A 81 1.19 -0.78 13.62
C MET A 81 2.04 -1.97 14.08
N PRO A 82 1.43 -3.08 14.56
CA PRO A 82 2.17 -4.31 14.87
C PRO A 82 3.00 -4.80 13.69
N GLU A 83 4.16 -5.41 13.95
CA GLU A 83 5.05 -5.90 12.88
C GLU A 83 4.35 -6.95 12.00
N GLU A 84 3.60 -7.86 12.62
CA GLU A 84 2.84 -8.91 11.93
C GLU A 84 1.73 -8.35 11.02
N LEU A 85 1.27 -7.13 11.27
CA LEU A 85 0.36 -6.42 10.38
C LEU A 85 1.13 -5.65 9.31
N ALA A 86 2.24 -5.02 9.70
CA ALA A 86 3.05 -4.21 8.78
C ALA A 86 3.61 -5.02 7.61
N GLU A 87 4.03 -6.28 7.85
CA GLU A 87 4.51 -7.19 6.81
C GLU A 87 3.42 -7.59 5.80
N GLN A 88 2.14 -7.55 6.21
CA GLN A 88 1.01 -7.88 5.34
C GLN A 88 0.58 -6.72 4.42
N MET A 89 1.02 -5.48 4.68
CA MET A 89 0.53 -4.32 3.93
C MET A 89 0.96 -4.33 2.46
N LEU A 90 2.23 -4.65 2.18
CA LEU A 90 2.70 -4.75 0.79
C LEU A 90 2.03 -5.90 0.02
N PRO A 91 2.00 -7.15 0.54
CA PRO A 91 1.24 -8.22 -0.09
C PRO A 91 -0.24 -7.92 -0.28
N LEU A 92 -0.90 -7.23 0.66
CA LEU A 92 -2.29 -6.80 0.51
C LEU A 92 -2.48 -5.88 -0.69
N LYS A 93 -1.62 -4.86 -0.84
CA LYS A 93 -1.69 -3.94 -1.99
C LYS A 93 -1.43 -4.67 -3.32
N GLN A 94 -0.52 -5.64 -3.35
CA GLN A 94 -0.31 -6.50 -4.52
C GLN A 94 -1.56 -7.33 -4.86
N VAL A 95 -2.23 -7.88 -3.86
CA VAL A 95 -3.50 -8.60 -4.05
C VAL A 95 -4.58 -7.67 -4.59
N LEU A 96 -4.74 -6.46 -4.04
CA LEU A 96 -5.72 -5.48 -4.51
C LEU A 96 -5.44 -5.05 -5.96
N ASP A 97 -4.18 -4.81 -6.30
CA ASP A 97 -3.78 -4.51 -7.69
C ASP A 97 -4.11 -5.68 -8.62
N ALA A 98 -3.82 -6.92 -8.23
CA ALA A 98 -4.19 -8.12 -8.99
C ALA A 98 -5.70 -8.35 -9.06
N MET A 99 -6.47 -7.86 -8.09
CA MET A 99 -7.94 -7.80 -8.12
C MET A 99 -8.47 -6.63 -8.94
N SER A 100 -7.61 -5.85 -9.58
CA SER A 100 -7.94 -4.62 -10.33
C SER A 100 -8.62 -3.55 -9.46
N VAL A 101 -8.22 -3.45 -8.19
CA VAL A 101 -8.67 -2.43 -7.24
C VAL A 101 -7.54 -1.42 -7.05
N PRO A 102 -7.61 -0.22 -7.66
CA PRO A 102 -6.57 0.80 -7.50
C PRO A 102 -6.50 1.28 -6.06
N CYS A 103 -5.26 1.45 -5.57
CA CYS A 103 -4.95 1.94 -4.24
C CYS A 103 -4.38 3.35 -4.32
N TYR A 104 -4.94 4.28 -3.54
CA TYR A 104 -4.52 5.67 -3.46
C TYR A 104 -3.87 5.96 -2.12
N GLU A 105 -2.75 6.66 -2.15
CA GLU A 105 -2.04 7.17 -0.98
C GLU A 105 -1.26 8.42 -1.38
N LEU A 106 -1.21 9.42 -0.52
CA LEU A 106 -0.50 10.67 -0.78
C LEU A 106 0.22 11.16 0.47
N SER A 107 1.50 11.51 0.31
CA SER A 107 2.30 12.07 1.40
C SER A 107 1.73 13.41 1.88
N GLY A 108 1.69 13.59 3.20
CA GLY A 108 1.17 14.82 3.83
C GLY A 108 -0.32 14.83 4.10
N TYR A 109 -1.09 13.88 3.61
CA TYR A 109 -2.53 13.72 3.84
C TYR A 109 -2.86 12.36 4.45
N GLU A 110 -4.03 12.26 5.08
CA GLU A 110 -4.56 11.01 5.63
C GLU A 110 -5.47 10.32 4.60
N ALA A 111 -5.68 9.01 4.79
CA ALA A 111 -6.62 8.25 3.94
C ALA A 111 -8.02 8.87 3.92
N ASP A 112 -8.48 9.42 5.06
CA ASP A 112 -9.77 10.10 5.16
C ASP A 112 -9.88 11.33 4.25
N ASP A 113 -8.78 12.11 4.11
CA ASP A 113 -8.73 13.26 3.20
C ASP A 113 -8.83 12.80 1.72
N LEU A 114 -8.16 11.69 1.39
CA LEU A 114 -8.28 11.09 0.06
C LEU A 114 -9.70 10.59 -0.20
N ILE A 115 -10.31 9.90 0.77
CA ILE A 115 -11.70 9.42 0.70
C ILE A 115 -12.67 10.58 0.51
N GLY A 116 -12.49 11.65 1.28
CA GLY A 116 -13.31 12.88 1.15
C GLY A 116 -13.18 13.50 -0.24
N THR A 117 -11.96 13.61 -0.76
CA THR A 117 -11.69 14.13 -2.10
C THR A 117 -12.27 13.23 -3.20
N ILE A 118 -12.11 11.92 -3.09
CA ILE A 118 -12.68 10.94 -4.02
C ILE A 118 -14.20 11.07 -4.05
N SER A 119 -14.86 11.17 -2.88
CA SER A 119 -16.32 11.31 -2.83
C SER A 119 -16.82 12.57 -3.53
N ARG A 120 -16.17 13.72 -3.33
CA ARG A 120 -16.53 14.98 -4.00
C ARG A 120 -16.27 14.95 -5.50
N LYS A 121 -15.18 14.32 -5.95
CA LYS A 121 -14.91 14.14 -7.38
C LYS A 121 -15.93 13.21 -8.04
N CYS A 122 -16.43 12.18 -7.34
CA CYS A 122 -17.54 11.35 -7.80
C CYS A 122 -18.83 12.16 -7.98
N GLU A 123 -19.20 12.94 -6.97
CA GLU A 123 -20.37 13.80 -7.04
C GLU A 123 -20.30 14.81 -8.21
N ALA A 124 -19.13 15.44 -8.38
CA ALA A 124 -18.89 16.37 -9.49
C ALA A 124 -18.99 15.70 -10.86
N ALA A 125 -18.69 14.40 -10.96
CA ALA A 125 -18.85 13.60 -12.17
C ALA A 125 -20.28 13.04 -12.33
N GLY A 126 -21.21 13.33 -11.41
CA GLY A 126 -22.58 12.81 -11.43
C GLY A 126 -22.70 11.34 -11.01
N TRP A 127 -21.77 10.84 -10.20
CA TRP A 127 -21.77 9.47 -9.68
C TRP A 127 -22.18 9.45 -8.20
N ASP A 128 -22.81 8.37 -7.78
CA ASP A 128 -23.00 8.08 -6.37
C ASP A 128 -21.72 7.48 -5.78
N CYS A 129 -21.42 7.76 -4.50
CA CYS A 129 -20.29 7.24 -3.78
C CYS A 129 -20.71 6.47 -2.53
N THR A 130 -20.16 5.28 -2.31
CA THR A 130 -20.27 4.56 -1.04
C THR A 130 -18.91 4.48 -0.38
N ILE A 131 -18.76 5.05 0.79
CA ILE A 131 -17.57 4.96 1.63
C ILE A 131 -17.72 3.74 2.55
N ALA A 132 -16.84 2.76 2.44
CA ALA A 132 -16.82 1.59 3.32
C ALA A 132 -15.71 1.75 4.37
N THR A 133 -16.08 2.00 5.62
CA THR A 133 -15.17 2.25 6.73
C THR A 133 -15.73 1.76 8.05
N GLY A 134 -14.88 1.54 9.06
CA GLY A 134 -15.28 1.38 10.46
C GLY A 134 -15.21 2.68 11.25
N ASP A 135 -14.74 3.76 10.65
CA ASP A 135 -14.57 5.06 11.29
C ASP A 135 -15.80 5.93 11.11
N ARG A 136 -16.27 6.50 12.24
CA ARG A 136 -17.42 7.42 12.25
C ARG A 136 -17.09 8.82 11.75
N ASP A 137 -15.82 9.16 11.61
CA ASP A 137 -15.39 10.48 11.13
C ASP A 137 -15.84 10.71 9.69
N SER A 138 -15.85 9.65 8.88
CA SER A 138 -16.36 9.67 7.52
C SER A 138 -17.86 10.02 7.44
N LEU A 139 -18.62 10.00 8.55
CA LEU A 139 -20.04 10.40 8.55
C LEU A 139 -20.22 11.88 8.18
N GLN A 140 -19.23 12.74 8.42
CA GLN A 140 -19.26 14.14 7.98
C GLN A 140 -19.29 14.29 6.45
N LEU A 141 -18.92 13.25 5.70
CA LEU A 141 -18.86 13.24 4.24
C LEU A 141 -20.20 12.90 3.58
N ILE A 142 -21.18 12.45 4.35
CA ILE A 142 -22.50 12.05 3.82
C ILE A 142 -23.20 13.23 3.16
N THR A 143 -23.76 12.96 1.96
CA THR A 143 -24.59 13.88 1.18
C THR A 143 -25.75 13.12 0.55
N ALA A 144 -26.49 13.79 -0.34
CA ALA A 144 -27.51 13.12 -1.16
C ALA A 144 -26.92 12.02 -2.07
N HIS A 145 -25.64 12.13 -2.46
CA HIS A 145 -24.96 11.23 -3.38
C HIS A 145 -23.84 10.39 -2.71
N THR A 146 -23.39 10.78 -1.54
CA THR A 146 -22.36 10.04 -0.78
C THR A 146 -22.98 9.38 0.44
N HIS A 147 -22.86 8.05 0.54
CA HIS A 147 -23.31 7.24 1.67
C HIS A 147 -22.14 6.58 2.38
N VAL A 148 -22.27 6.31 3.68
CA VAL A 148 -21.25 5.61 4.46
C VAL A 148 -21.75 4.23 4.89
N ARG A 149 -21.05 3.19 4.44
CA ARG A 149 -21.22 1.83 4.94
C ARG A 149 -20.33 1.64 6.17
N LEU A 150 -20.93 1.78 7.36
CA LEU A 150 -20.24 1.56 8.62
C LEU A 150 -20.09 0.07 8.90
N LEU A 151 -18.83 -0.35 9.05
CA LEU A 151 -18.43 -1.71 9.35
C LEU A 151 -18.28 -1.85 10.88
N THR A 152 -19.34 -2.24 11.58
CA THR A 152 -19.32 -2.35 13.05
C THR A 152 -18.88 -3.73 13.54
N GLY A 153 -18.99 -4.77 12.70
CA GLY A 153 -18.65 -6.16 13.04
C GLY A 153 -19.64 -6.86 13.97
N GLY A 154 -20.70 -6.17 14.37
CA GLY A 154 -21.81 -6.75 15.09
C GLY A 154 -22.66 -7.68 14.22
N LYS A 155 -23.55 -8.45 14.84
CA LYS A 155 -24.57 -9.26 14.16
C LYS A 155 -25.95 -8.66 14.40
N GLY A 156 -26.85 -8.79 13.41
CA GLY A 156 -28.19 -8.24 13.51
C GLY A 156 -28.23 -6.71 13.47
N PRO A 157 -29.03 -6.05 14.33
CA PRO A 157 -29.20 -4.60 14.34
C PRO A 157 -27.88 -3.82 14.58
N ASP A 158 -26.90 -4.44 15.29
CA ASP A 158 -25.59 -3.86 15.57
C ASP A 158 -24.55 -4.20 14.48
N GLY A 159 -24.99 -4.81 13.38
CA GLY A 159 -24.14 -5.19 12.25
C GLY A 159 -23.76 -4.02 11.34
N ASP A 160 -23.10 -4.36 10.23
CA ASP A 160 -22.73 -3.37 9.21
C ASP A 160 -23.98 -2.67 8.68
N ARG A 161 -24.00 -1.33 8.70
CA ARG A 161 -25.16 -0.52 8.30
C ARG A 161 -24.81 0.58 7.33
N CYS A 162 -25.73 0.89 6.43
CA CYS A 162 -25.59 2.00 5.50
C CYS A 162 -26.17 3.26 6.11
N MET A 163 -25.35 4.28 6.26
CA MET A 163 -25.73 5.61 6.73
C MET A 163 -25.94 6.52 5.52
N THR A 164 -27.18 6.93 5.31
CA THR A 164 -27.58 7.94 4.33
C THR A 164 -27.86 9.24 5.06
N GLU A 165 -28.04 10.34 4.33
CA GLU A 165 -28.40 11.64 4.92
C GLU A 165 -29.68 11.53 5.79
N SER A 166 -30.70 10.82 5.31
CA SER A 166 -31.96 10.64 6.03
C SER A 166 -31.80 9.79 7.30
N THR A 167 -31.06 8.69 7.23
CA THR A 167 -30.83 7.84 8.41
C THR A 167 -29.92 8.54 9.42
N PHE A 168 -28.96 9.33 8.96
CA PHE A 168 -28.10 10.13 9.82
C PHE A 168 -28.91 11.19 10.57
N ARG A 169 -29.74 11.99 9.86
CA ARG A 169 -30.59 12.99 10.50
C ARG A 169 -31.58 12.37 11.51
N ALA A 170 -32.13 11.23 11.20
CA ALA A 170 -33.02 10.51 12.12
C ALA A 170 -32.28 10.03 13.39
N GLU A 171 -31.03 9.66 13.31
CA GLU A 171 -30.23 9.17 14.44
C GLU A 171 -29.61 10.32 15.27
N TYR A 172 -29.05 11.33 14.59
CA TYR A 172 -28.28 12.40 15.25
C TYR A 172 -29.06 13.68 15.46
N GLY A 173 -30.09 13.96 14.67
CA GLY A 173 -30.94 15.15 14.77
C GLY A 173 -30.33 16.41 14.16
N PHE A 174 -29.28 16.33 13.38
CA PHE A 174 -28.62 17.41 12.65
C PHE A 174 -28.04 16.93 11.33
N ASP A 175 -27.49 17.83 10.51
CA ASP A 175 -26.92 17.48 9.22
C ASP A 175 -25.51 16.82 9.35
N PRO A 176 -25.15 15.87 8.49
CA PRO A 176 -23.90 15.11 8.57
C PRO A 176 -22.63 15.95 8.74
N ILE A 177 -22.56 17.10 8.08
CA ILE A 177 -21.42 18.02 8.16
C ILE A 177 -21.12 18.47 9.60
N HIS A 178 -22.17 18.56 10.45
CA HIS A 178 -22.05 18.99 11.84
C HIS A 178 -21.49 17.91 12.79
N MET A 179 -21.11 16.73 12.26
CA MET A 179 -20.24 15.82 13.00
C MET A 179 -18.91 16.49 13.38
N ILE A 180 -18.42 17.42 12.56
CA ILE A 180 -17.22 18.21 12.85
C ILE A 180 -17.47 19.08 14.09
N ASP A 181 -18.63 19.76 14.16
CA ASP A 181 -19.01 20.61 15.29
C ASP A 181 -19.18 19.81 16.57
N LEU A 182 -19.76 18.61 16.48
CA LEU A 182 -19.85 17.69 17.62
C LEU A 182 -18.48 17.34 18.20
N LYS A 183 -17.52 16.97 17.32
CA LYS A 183 -16.14 16.67 17.74
C LYS A 183 -15.39 17.92 18.21
N ALA A 184 -15.65 19.07 17.62
CA ALA A 184 -15.08 20.34 18.06
C ALA A 184 -15.42 20.67 19.51
N LEU A 185 -16.63 20.35 19.95
CA LEU A 185 -17.08 20.58 21.32
C LEU A 185 -16.72 19.44 22.28
N ALA A 186 -16.99 18.18 21.88
CA ALA A 186 -16.80 17.02 22.74
C ALA A 186 -15.35 16.54 22.82
N GLY A 187 -14.55 16.86 21.80
CA GLY A 187 -13.24 16.23 21.58
C GLY A 187 -13.34 14.80 21.03
N ASP A 188 -12.18 14.21 20.78
CA ASP A 188 -12.04 12.82 20.41
C ASP A 188 -10.78 12.23 21.06
N SER A 189 -10.98 11.32 22.01
CA SER A 189 -9.87 10.68 22.72
C SER A 189 -9.06 9.72 21.85
N SER A 190 -9.64 9.16 20.77
CA SER A 190 -8.94 8.24 19.87
C SER A 190 -7.89 8.96 19.02
N ASP A 191 -8.17 10.21 18.63
CA ASP A 191 -7.31 11.07 17.84
C ASP A 191 -6.60 12.16 18.65
N ASN A 192 -6.80 12.12 19.98
CA ASN A 192 -6.27 13.10 20.91
C ASN A 192 -6.71 14.55 20.55
N ILE A 193 -7.96 14.70 20.09
CA ILE A 193 -8.59 16.00 19.82
C ILE A 193 -9.18 16.51 21.13
N PRO A 194 -8.77 17.72 21.61
CA PRO A 194 -9.08 18.15 22.98
C PRO A 194 -10.56 18.49 23.22
N GLY A 195 -11.27 19.03 22.21
CA GLY A 195 -12.59 19.58 22.43
C GLY A 195 -12.61 20.76 23.40
N VAL A 196 -13.75 20.99 24.03
CA VAL A 196 -13.89 21.95 25.11
C VAL A 196 -13.81 21.21 26.47
N PRO A 197 -12.80 21.46 27.29
CA PRO A 197 -12.62 20.75 28.56
C PRO A 197 -13.87 20.82 29.47
N GLY A 198 -14.45 19.63 29.73
CA GLY A 198 -15.65 19.51 30.55
C GLY A 198 -16.99 19.63 29.83
N ILE A 199 -16.97 19.76 28.49
CA ILE A 199 -18.13 19.56 27.64
C ILE A 199 -18.05 18.15 27.07
N GLY A 200 -18.86 17.23 27.56
CA GLY A 200 -18.93 15.86 27.05
C GLY A 200 -19.91 15.70 25.90
N GLU A 201 -19.88 14.53 25.27
CA GLU A 201 -20.66 14.18 24.08
C GLU A 201 -22.15 14.52 24.18
N LYS A 202 -22.81 14.24 25.33
CA LYS A 202 -24.24 14.55 25.53
C LYS A 202 -24.52 16.04 25.48
N THR A 203 -23.68 16.87 26.06
CA THR A 203 -23.83 18.32 26.07
C THR A 203 -23.54 18.89 24.67
N ALA A 204 -22.46 18.43 24.06
CA ALA A 204 -22.11 18.82 22.70
C ALA A 204 -23.20 18.43 21.70
N MET A 205 -23.76 17.21 21.80
CA MET A 205 -24.87 16.73 20.97
C MET A 205 -26.09 17.68 21.08
N ALA A 206 -26.51 18.06 22.31
CA ALA A 206 -27.63 18.93 22.52
C ALA A 206 -27.38 20.34 21.94
N LEU A 207 -26.16 20.86 22.05
CA LEU A 207 -25.77 22.14 21.46
C LEU A 207 -25.82 22.11 19.93
N VAL A 208 -25.26 21.06 19.30
CA VAL A 208 -25.29 20.93 17.86
C VAL A 208 -26.71 20.73 17.33
N GLN A 209 -27.54 19.93 18.02
CA GLN A 209 -28.95 19.77 17.66
C GLN A 209 -29.74 21.08 17.71
N GLN A 210 -29.41 21.93 18.67
CA GLN A 210 -30.14 23.19 18.87
C GLN A 210 -29.64 24.35 17.97
N TYR A 211 -28.32 24.45 17.78
CA TYR A 211 -27.68 25.59 17.11
C TYR A 211 -27.06 25.23 15.74
N GLY A 212 -26.86 23.97 15.43
CA GLY A 212 -26.25 23.46 14.20
C GLY A 212 -24.74 23.49 14.26
N SER A 213 -24.09 24.66 14.40
CA SER A 213 -22.63 24.81 14.30
C SER A 213 -22.03 25.46 15.55
N ILE A 214 -20.70 25.27 15.75
CA ILE A 214 -19.94 25.95 16.80
C ILE A 214 -20.03 27.49 16.63
N ASP A 215 -20.03 28.00 15.39
CA ASP A 215 -20.18 29.42 15.13
C ASP A 215 -21.52 29.96 15.66
N ALA A 216 -22.63 29.23 15.43
CA ALA A 216 -23.92 29.60 15.95
C ALA A 216 -24.00 29.47 17.48
N VAL A 217 -23.34 28.47 18.07
CA VAL A 217 -23.22 28.31 19.53
C VAL A 217 -22.53 29.53 20.15
N TYR A 218 -21.36 29.92 19.61
CA TYR A 218 -20.59 31.05 20.15
C TYR A 218 -21.22 32.41 19.84
N ALA A 219 -21.89 32.56 18.71
CA ALA A 219 -22.68 33.79 18.42
C ALA A 219 -23.85 34.00 19.39
N ASN A 220 -24.40 32.93 19.97
CA ASN A 220 -25.51 32.97 20.91
C ASN A 220 -25.08 32.59 22.33
N ILE A 221 -23.81 32.69 22.67
CA ILE A 221 -23.20 32.11 23.88
C ILE A 221 -23.91 32.54 25.18
N ASP A 222 -24.38 33.77 25.27
CA ASP A 222 -25.05 34.31 26.47
C ASP A 222 -26.48 33.77 26.66
N SER A 223 -27.09 33.21 25.60
CA SER A 223 -28.41 32.60 25.64
C SER A 223 -28.40 31.06 25.64
N VAL A 224 -27.22 30.45 25.66
CA VAL A 224 -27.09 28.99 25.73
C VAL A 224 -27.63 28.45 27.07
N PRO A 225 -28.59 27.51 27.07
CA PRO A 225 -29.27 27.05 28.28
C PRO A 225 -28.45 26.04 29.07
N LEU A 226 -27.25 26.39 29.47
CA LEU A 226 -26.35 25.57 30.27
C LEU A 226 -26.25 26.11 31.71
N LYS A 227 -25.88 25.21 32.62
CA LYS A 227 -25.52 25.65 33.99
C LYS A 227 -24.30 26.57 33.94
N PRO A 228 -24.21 27.59 34.82
CA PRO A 228 -23.14 28.59 34.76
C PRO A 228 -21.72 28.02 34.65
N VAL A 229 -21.46 26.91 35.33
CA VAL A 229 -20.14 26.22 35.29
C VAL A 229 -19.80 25.73 33.87
N PHE A 230 -20.77 25.17 33.16
CA PHE A 230 -20.55 24.68 31.78
C PHE A 230 -20.52 25.84 30.78
N LEU A 231 -21.29 26.88 31.01
CA LEU A 231 -21.27 28.07 30.20
C LEU A 231 -19.92 28.80 30.28
N CYS A 232 -19.34 28.89 31.49
CA CYS A 232 -18.00 29.44 31.69
C CYS A 232 -16.95 28.63 30.90
N LYS A 233 -16.96 27.31 31.06
CA LYS A 233 -16.07 26.41 30.33
C LYS A 233 -16.23 26.55 28.82
N LEU A 234 -17.42 26.66 28.33
CA LEU A 234 -17.70 26.82 26.89
C LEU A 234 -17.11 28.16 26.38
N LYS A 235 -17.31 29.27 27.14
CA LYS A 235 -16.73 30.59 26.81
C LYS A 235 -15.20 30.56 26.81
N GLU A 236 -14.60 30.00 27.84
CA GLU A 236 -13.13 29.87 27.95
C GLU A 236 -12.52 28.91 26.91
N GLY A 237 -13.30 27.92 26.45
CA GLY A 237 -12.87 26.89 25.55
C GLY A 237 -13.03 27.19 24.05
N GLU A 238 -13.43 28.40 23.65
CA GLU A 238 -13.68 28.71 22.24
C GLU A 238 -12.48 28.44 21.33
N ALA A 239 -11.30 28.87 21.74
CA ALA A 239 -10.06 28.63 20.95
C ALA A 239 -9.78 27.14 20.78
N SER A 240 -10.02 26.33 21.83
CA SER A 240 -9.88 24.87 21.78
C SER A 240 -10.91 24.21 20.87
N ALA A 241 -12.17 24.69 20.91
CA ALA A 241 -13.22 24.20 20.01
C ALA A 241 -12.87 24.48 18.53
N ARG A 242 -12.40 25.69 18.21
CA ARG A 242 -12.01 26.06 16.85
C ARG A 242 -10.80 25.27 16.36
N HIS A 243 -9.81 25.04 17.21
CA HIS A 243 -8.68 24.18 16.91
C HIS A 243 -9.12 22.73 16.69
N SER A 244 -9.99 22.21 17.55
CA SER A 244 -10.57 20.86 17.43
C SER A 244 -11.41 20.71 16.16
N TYR A 245 -12.16 21.75 15.77
CA TYR A 245 -12.89 21.77 14.51
C TYR A 245 -11.95 21.60 13.32
N TRP A 246 -10.83 22.34 13.29
CA TRP A 246 -9.84 22.23 12.24
C TRP A 246 -9.19 20.83 12.20
N LEU A 247 -8.85 20.24 13.35
CA LEU A 247 -8.30 18.89 13.42
C LEU A 247 -9.28 17.82 12.93
N ALA A 248 -10.58 17.96 13.29
CA ALA A 248 -11.62 16.98 12.95
C ALA A 248 -12.12 17.09 11.50
N THR A 249 -11.84 18.19 10.82
CA THR A 249 -12.31 18.43 9.45
C THR A 249 -11.52 17.57 8.45
N ILE A 250 -12.24 16.77 7.68
CA ILE A 250 -11.68 16.02 6.55
C ILE A 250 -11.53 16.95 5.35
N VAL A 251 -10.33 17.03 4.77
CA VAL A 251 -10.06 17.80 3.55
C VAL A 251 -10.66 17.08 2.35
N THR A 252 -11.34 17.82 1.48
CA THR A 252 -12.06 17.24 0.33
C THR A 252 -11.57 17.74 -1.03
N ASP A 253 -10.41 18.41 -1.05
CA ASP A 253 -9.79 19.03 -2.24
C ASP A 253 -8.29 18.73 -2.33
N VAL A 254 -7.89 17.54 -1.84
CA VAL A 254 -6.49 17.06 -1.92
C VAL A 254 -6.03 17.07 -3.38
N PRO A 255 -4.79 17.55 -3.66
CA PRO A 255 -4.24 17.58 -5.01
C PRO A 255 -3.82 16.17 -5.48
N MET A 256 -4.82 15.35 -5.78
CA MET A 256 -4.63 13.97 -6.27
C MET A 256 -5.16 13.81 -7.69
N ASP A 257 -4.46 13.03 -8.49
CA ASP A 257 -4.92 12.60 -9.82
C ASP A 257 -5.91 11.44 -9.65
N PHE A 258 -7.19 11.76 -9.74
CA PHE A 258 -8.29 10.80 -9.64
C PHE A 258 -9.42 11.17 -10.58
N ALA A 259 -9.88 10.18 -11.34
CA ALA A 259 -11.14 10.21 -12.07
C ALA A 259 -11.90 8.90 -11.75
N PRO A 260 -13.24 8.94 -11.52
CA PRO A 260 -14.01 7.75 -11.16
C PRO A 260 -13.88 6.61 -12.18
N GLU A 261 -13.72 6.94 -13.46
CA GLU A 261 -13.57 6.00 -14.57
C GLU A 261 -12.31 5.13 -14.43
N ASN A 262 -11.25 5.65 -13.78
CA ASN A 262 -10.00 4.90 -13.54
C ASN A 262 -10.20 3.74 -12.55
N ALA A 263 -11.25 3.80 -11.74
CA ALA A 263 -11.63 2.80 -10.75
C ALA A 263 -12.70 1.82 -11.23
N LEU A 264 -13.14 1.87 -12.49
CA LEU A 264 -14.09 0.94 -13.07
C LEU A 264 -13.63 -0.50 -12.85
N ARG A 265 -14.56 -1.37 -12.46
CA ARG A 265 -14.27 -2.79 -12.21
C ARG A 265 -13.80 -3.47 -13.49
N LYS A 266 -12.69 -4.15 -13.37
CA LYS A 266 -12.07 -4.94 -14.45
C LYS A 266 -11.94 -6.40 -14.01
N PRO A 267 -11.77 -7.34 -14.95
CA PRO A 267 -11.41 -8.72 -14.60
C PRO A 267 -10.15 -8.75 -13.74
N PHE A 268 -10.04 -9.78 -12.92
CA PHE A 268 -8.83 -10.02 -12.14
C PHE A 268 -7.64 -10.26 -13.07
N LYS A 269 -6.47 -9.76 -12.66
CA LYS A 269 -5.24 -10.02 -13.37
C LYS A 269 -4.79 -11.48 -13.15
N PRO A 270 -4.11 -12.09 -14.13
CA PRO A 270 -3.65 -13.48 -14.02
C PRO A 270 -2.79 -13.75 -12.78
N GLU A 271 -2.03 -12.76 -12.34
CA GLU A 271 -1.13 -12.83 -11.18
C GLU A 271 -1.85 -13.09 -9.86
N LEU A 272 -3.18 -12.88 -9.79
CA LEU A 272 -3.95 -13.12 -8.58
C LEU A 272 -3.91 -14.58 -8.14
N TYR A 273 -3.90 -15.53 -9.09
CA TYR A 273 -3.76 -16.95 -8.80
C TYR A 273 -2.46 -17.24 -8.06
N ASP A 274 -1.34 -16.78 -8.60
CA ASP A 274 0.00 -17.03 -8.04
C ASP A 274 0.17 -16.37 -6.66
N LEU A 275 -0.37 -15.14 -6.48
CA LEU A 275 -0.40 -14.48 -5.18
C LEU A 275 -1.19 -15.30 -4.15
N PHE A 276 -2.35 -15.82 -4.51
CA PHE A 276 -3.15 -16.65 -3.60
C PHE A 276 -2.50 -18.01 -3.32
N VAL A 277 -1.77 -18.57 -4.27
CA VAL A 277 -0.95 -19.77 -4.02
C VAL A 277 0.15 -19.48 -3.00
N LYS A 278 0.91 -18.38 -3.17
CA LYS A 278 1.96 -17.94 -2.23
C LYS A 278 1.41 -17.65 -0.83
N LEU A 279 0.20 -17.10 -0.74
CA LEU A 279 -0.49 -16.80 0.53
C LEU A 279 -1.24 -18.00 1.10
N GLU A 280 -1.22 -19.16 0.43
CA GLU A 280 -1.94 -20.39 0.79
C GLU A 280 -3.47 -20.22 0.88
N PHE A 281 -4.05 -19.34 0.08
CA PHE A 281 -5.48 -19.02 0.06
C PHE A 281 -6.31 -19.97 -0.83
N THR A 282 -6.17 -21.28 -0.64
CA THR A 282 -6.82 -22.31 -1.46
C THR A 282 -8.36 -22.17 -1.53
N LYS A 283 -9.00 -21.69 -0.45
CA LYS A 283 -10.44 -21.44 -0.42
C LYS A 283 -10.84 -20.28 -1.32
N LEU A 284 -10.03 -19.20 -1.38
CA LEU A 284 -10.29 -18.05 -2.23
C LEU A 284 -10.04 -18.40 -3.70
N ILE A 285 -9.00 -19.17 -4.01
CA ILE A 285 -8.75 -19.70 -5.37
C ILE A 285 -10.00 -20.41 -5.89
N ARG A 286 -10.54 -21.35 -5.11
CA ARG A 286 -11.76 -22.08 -5.48
C ARG A 286 -12.98 -21.17 -5.59
N LYS A 287 -13.16 -20.25 -4.63
CA LYS A 287 -14.31 -19.34 -4.59
C LYS A 287 -14.36 -18.43 -5.80
N TYR A 288 -13.22 -17.93 -6.24
CA TYR A 288 -13.11 -17.04 -7.41
C TYR A 288 -12.96 -17.80 -8.73
N GLY A 289 -12.89 -19.14 -8.71
CA GLY A 289 -12.67 -19.94 -9.90
C GLY A 289 -11.35 -19.65 -10.59
N LEU A 290 -10.32 -19.23 -9.81
CA LEU A 290 -9.02 -18.89 -10.37
C LEU A 290 -8.32 -20.17 -10.83
N THR A 291 -7.81 -20.15 -12.02
CA THR A 291 -6.96 -21.20 -12.59
C THR A 291 -5.55 -20.63 -12.75
N PRO A 292 -4.51 -21.48 -12.72
CA PRO A 292 -3.21 -21.06 -13.18
C PRO A 292 -3.41 -20.31 -14.50
N ALA A 293 -2.75 -19.18 -14.65
CA ALA A 293 -2.71 -18.56 -15.97
C ALA A 293 -2.35 -19.70 -16.93
N ALA A 294 -3.24 -20.00 -17.88
CA ALA A 294 -2.80 -20.82 -19.02
C ALA A 294 -1.46 -20.20 -19.43
N PRO A 295 -0.39 -20.99 -19.66
CA PRO A 295 0.84 -20.39 -20.10
C PRO A 295 0.42 -19.44 -21.20
N THR A 296 0.45 -18.15 -20.88
CA THR A 296 0.03 -17.09 -21.80
C THR A 296 0.83 -17.46 -23.02
N PRO A 297 0.24 -17.68 -24.21
CA PRO A 297 1.05 -17.73 -25.40
C PRO A 297 1.84 -16.45 -25.25
N GLU A 298 3.14 -16.58 -24.98
CA GLU A 298 4.02 -15.47 -24.63
C GLU A 298 3.56 -14.30 -25.49
N PRO A 299 3.26 -13.10 -24.95
CA PRO A 299 2.88 -11.98 -25.79
C PRO A 299 3.92 -12.00 -26.86
N ALA A 300 3.52 -12.30 -28.09
CA ALA A 300 4.38 -12.70 -29.20
C ALA A 300 5.61 -11.86 -29.04
N ALA A 301 6.67 -12.49 -28.58
CA ALA A 301 7.84 -11.86 -28.00
C ALA A 301 8.11 -10.67 -28.89
N ALA A 302 8.16 -9.47 -28.33
CA ALA A 302 8.54 -8.30 -29.12
C ALA A 302 9.75 -8.76 -29.88
N ALA A 303 9.58 -9.00 -31.18
CA ALA A 303 10.44 -9.76 -32.06
C ALA A 303 11.75 -10.16 -31.35
N HIS A 304 11.76 -11.31 -30.68
CA HIS A 304 13.02 -11.95 -30.40
C HIS A 304 13.57 -12.16 -31.82
N ASP A 305 14.70 -11.59 -32.11
CA ASP A 305 15.47 -12.06 -33.22
C ASP A 305 15.38 -13.58 -33.13
N GLU A 306 14.70 -14.21 -34.08
CA GLU A 306 14.45 -15.67 -34.09
C GLU A 306 15.76 -16.46 -34.02
N ASP A 307 16.87 -15.78 -34.04
CA ASP A 307 18.24 -16.28 -34.08
C ASP A 307 19.03 -16.12 -32.76
N TYR A 308 18.47 -15.58 -31.63
CA TYR A 308 19.25 -15.45 -30.39
C TYR A 308 19.19 -16.72 -29.52
N THR A 309 20.32 -17.40 -29.38
CA THR A 309 20.46 -18.66 -28.64
C THR A 309 21.19 -18.42 -27.31
N VAL A 310 20.65 -18.90 -26.19
CA VAL A 310 21.29 -18.85 -24.90
C VAL A 310 21.86 -20.24 -24.53
N MET A 311 23.14 -20.29 -24.34
CA MET A 311 23.80 -21.49 -23.78
C MET A 311 23.81 -21.42 -22.26
N ILE A 312 23.55 -22.53 -21.58
CA ILE A 312 23.61 -22.64 -20.13
C ILE A 312 24.77 -23.52 -19.73
N GLU A 313 25.62 -23.04 -18.85
CA GLU A 313 26.77 -23.75 -18.32
C GLU A 313 26.74 -23.80 -16.79
N VAL A 314 27.13 -24.94 -16.21
CA VAL A 314 27.29 -25.17 -14.77
C VAL A 314 28.70 -25.66 -14.51
N PRO A 315 29.66 -24.76 -14.17
CA PRO A 315 31.05 -25.18 -13.94
C PRO A 315 31.16 -26.03 -12.68
N GLN A 316 32.06 -26.99 -12.71
CA GLN A 316 32.26 -27.92 -11.61
C GLN A 316 33.68 -27.87 -11.04
N THR A 317 34.66 -27.36 -11.77
CA THR A 317 36.09 -27.43 -11.42
C THR A 317 36.76 -26.04 -11.46
N ASP A 318 37.95 -25.94 -10.85
CA ASP A 318 38.80 -24.74 -10.94
C ASP A 318 39.26 -24.44 -12.38
N GLU A 319 39.39 -25.45 -13.23
CA GLU A 319 39.71 -25.27 -14.66
C GLU A 319 38.58 -24.59 -15.40
N ASP A 320 37.31 -24.98 -15.12
CA ASP A 320 36.12 -24.30 -15.65
C ASP A 320 36.07 -22.86 -15.19
N ALA A 321 36.32 -22.63 -13.88
CA ALA A 321 36.35 -21.30 -13.29
C ALA A 321 37.38 -20.38 -13.95
N ALA A 322 38.62 -20.91 -14.15
CA ALA A 322 39.68 -20.14 -14.78
C ALA A 322 39.34 -19.77 -16.23
N ARG A 323 38.76 -20.70 -16.99
CA ARG A 323 38.31 -20.48 -18.37
C ARG A 323 37.23 -19.38 -18.42
N LEU A 324 36.22 -19.46 -17.55
CA LEU A 324 35.12 -18.48 -17.46
C LEU A 324 35.64 -17.09 -17.06
N LEU A 325 36.54 -16.98 -16.10
CA LEU A 325 37.14 -15.69 -15.71
C LEU A 325 37.91 -15.04 -16.86
N VAL A 326 38.59 -15.83 -17.71
CA VAL A 326 39.23 -15.30 -18.93
C VAL A 326 38.20 -14.80 -19.92
N GLN A 327 37.12 -15.55 -20.12
CA GLN A 327 36.01 -15.17 -21.01
C GLN A 327 35.30 -13.89 -20.55
N TRP A 328 35.01 -13.78 -19.27
CA TRP A 328 34.32 -12.60 -18.70
C TRP A 328 35.18 -11.34 -18.71
N ARG A 329 36.50 -11.42 -18.69
CA ARG A 329 37.39 -10.27 -18.90
C ARG A 329 37.44 -9.81 -20.35
N ALA A 330 37.09 -10.68 -21.29
CA ALA A 330 37.11 -10.35 -22.71
C ALA A 330 35.83 -9.70 -23.23
N VAL A 331 34.76 -9.74 -22.48
CA VAL A 331 33.45 -9.09 -22.83
C VAL A 331 33.33 -7.71 -22.25
N PRO A 332 32.51 -6.80 -22.84
CA PRO A 332 32.33 -5.43 -22.33
C PRO A 332 31.83 -5.37 -20.89
N HIS A 333 30.95 -6.28 -20.50
CA HIS A 333 30.46 -6.47 -19.13
C HIS A 333 29.73 -7.81 -18.97
N VAL A 334 29.54 -8.22 -17.73
CA VAL A 334 28.69 -9.36 -17.38
C VAL A 334 27.52 -8.87 -16.52
N THR A 335 26.39 -9.58 -16.53
CA THR A 335 25.28 -9.35 -15.60
C THR A 335 25.32 -10.41 -14.52
N VAL A 336 25.33 -9.97 -13.25
CA VAL A 336 25.40 -10.88 -12.10
C VAL A 336 24.11 -10.79 -11.28
N TYR A 337 23.53 -11.94 -11.02
CA TYR A 337 22.45 -12.11 -10.05
C TYR A 337 22.90 -13.09 -8.97
N GLY A 338 22.88 -12.67 -7.72
CA GLY A 338 23.33 -13.47 -6.58
C GLY A 338 22.32 -13.55 -5.46
N LEU A 339 22.36 -14.64 -4.69
CA LEU A 339 21.68 -14.75 -3.42
C LEU A 339 22.52 -14.05 -2.33
N ASP A 340 21.87 -13.53 -1.29
CA ASP A 340 22.50 -12.76 -0.20
C ASP A 340 23.58 -13.56 0.56
N ASP A 341 23.53 -14.90 0.50
CA ASP A 341 24.48 -15.80 1.13
C ASP A 341 25.66 -16.22 0.22
N LEU A 342 25.69 -15.74 -1.03
CA LEU A 342 26.69 -16.06 -2.04
C LEU A 342 26.88 -17.57 -2.34
N ARG A 343 25.89 -18.41 -2.05
CA ARG A 343 25.94 -19.87 -2.32
C ARG A 343 25.55 -20.19 -3.75
N ALA A 344 24.82 -19.30 -4.41
CA ALA A 344 24.47 -19.45 -5.80
C ALA A 344 24.46 -18.09 -6.50
N LEU A 345 24.99 -18.08 -7.72
CA LEU A 345 24.99 -16.90 -8.59
C LEU A 345 24.67 -17.32 -10.03
N ALA A 346 24.02 -16.45 -10.76
CA ALA A 346 23.93 -16.53 -12.21
C ALA A 346 24.76 -15.40 -12.81
N VAL A 347 25.59 -15.73 -13.80
CA VAL A 347 26.40 -14.77 -14.53
C VAL A 347 26.06 -14.89 -16.01
N GLU A 348 25.58 -13.81 -16.59
CA GLU A 348 25.18 -13.76 -17.99
C GLU A 348 26.11 -12.82 -18.77
N CYS A 349 26.51 -13.20 -19.97
CA CYS A 349 27.22 -12.33 -20.89
C CYS A 349 26.79 -12.63 -22.35
N GLU A 350 26.86 -11.61 -23.20
CA GLU A 350 26.74 -11.76 -24.64
C GLU A 350 28.04 -12.29 -25.20
N ILE A 351 27.97 -13.35 -26.06
CA ILE A 351 29.11 -13.85 -26.79
C ILE A 351 29.20 -13.12 -28.14
N ASP A 352 28.10 -13.00 -28.83
CA ASP A 352 27.94 -12.27 -30.09
C ASP A 352 26.49 -11.81 -30.27
N GLU A 353 26.13 -11.23 -31.43
CA GLU A 353 24.80 -10.67 -31.73
C GLU A 353 23.66 -11.71 -31.63
N HIS A 354 23.99 -13.01 -31.73
CA HIS A 354 22.99 -14.10 -31.74
C HIS A 354 23.15 -15.09 -30.59
N HIS A 355 24.21 -14.97 -29.78
CA HIS A 355 24.49 -15.95 -28.71
C HIS A 355 24.79 -15.29 -27.38
N GLY A 356 24.12 -15.77 -26.32
CA GLY A 356 24.40 -15.46 -24.93
C GLY A 356 24.87 -16.69 -24.15
N LEU A 357 25.66 -16.49 -23.10
CA LEU A 357 26.05 -17.51 -22.15
C LEU A 357 25.52 -17.16 -20.77
N THR A 358 24.72 -18.03 -20.16
CA THR A 358 24.31 -17.97 -18.77
C THR A 358 25.06 -19.06 -17.98
N VAL A 359 25.88 -18.67 -17.03
CA VAL A 359 26.60 -19.54 -16.14
C VAL A 359 25.93 -19.61 -14.79
N ILE A 360 25.59 -20.81 -14.33
CA ILE A 360 24.97 -21.03 -13.01
C ILE A 360 26.08 -21.56 -12.07
N LEU A 361 26.47 -20.71 -11.14
CA LEU A 361 27.47 -21.02 -10.11
C LEU A 361 26.76 -21.48 -8.83
N ARG A 362 27.14 -22.62 -8.28
CA ARG A 362 26.59 -23.20 -7.05
C ARG A 362 27.63 -23.86 -6.20
N THR A 363 27.69 -23.54 -4.88
CA THR A 363 28.66 -24.17 -3.96
C THR A 363 28.48 -25.66 -3.80
N ASP A 364 27.26 -26.18 -3.94
CA ASP A 364 26.97 -27.63 -3.83
C ASP A 364 27.27 -28.44 -5.10
N ARG A 365 27.70 -27.77 -6.17
CA ARG A 365 28.04 -28.36 -7.47
C ARG A 365 29.46 -28.06 -7.93
N PHE A 366 30.15 -27.18 -7.20
CA PHE A 366 31.52 -26.77 -7.55
C PHE A 366 32.54 -27.44 -6.64
N ASP A 367 33.40 -28.24 -7.24
CA ASP A 367 34.53 -28.94 -6.57
C ASP A 367 35.83 -28.18 -6.86
N GLY A 368 36.02 -27.05 -6.13
CA GLY A 368 37.15 -26.17 -6.29
C GLY A 368 37.15 -25.03 -5.25
N ASP A 369 38.07 -24.07 -5.43
CA ASP A 369 38.16 -22.88 -4.56
C ASP A 369 37.08 -21.86 -4.91
N TRP A 370 35.96 -21.96 -4.23
CA TRP A 370 34.81 -21.06 -4.41
C TRP A 370 35.14 -19.57 -4.16
N ASP A 371 35.95 -19.30 -3.13
CA ASP A 371 36.36 -17.94 -2.81
C ASP A 371 37.34 -17.36 -3.83
N ALA A 372 38.21 -18.20 -4.44
CA ALA A 372 39.03 -17.77 -5.54
C ALA A 372 38.24 -17.42 -6.80
N LEU A 373 37.20 -18.22 -7.13
CA LEU A 373 36.27 -17.89 -8.22
C LEU A 373 35.56 -16.58 -7.98
N LEU A 374 34.96 -16.37 -6.78
CA LEU A 374 34.30 -15.13 -6.44
C LEU A 374 35.27 -13.94 -6.42
N ARG A 375 36.50 -14.10 -5.93
CA ARG A 375 37.55 -13.09 -5.93
C ARG A 375 37.90 -12.64 -7.35
N GLY A 376 37.94 -13.57 -8.28
CA GLY A 376 38.15 -13.28 -9.70
C GLY A 376 36.95 -12.56 -10.33
N LEU A 377 35.76 -13.05 -10.10
CA LEU A 377 34.50 -12.45 -10.65
C LEU A 377 34.29 -11.04 -10.15
N PHE A 378 34.48 -10.78 -8.85
CA PHE A 378 34.23 -9.48 -8.22
C PHE A 378 35.44 -8.56 -8.14
N SER A 379 36.49 -8.85 -8.92
CA SER A 379 37.64 -7.95 -9.13
C SER A 379 37.28 -6.76 -10.01
N ALA A 380 38.14 -5.73 -10.03
CA ALA A 380 37.99 -4.57 -10.89
C ALA A 380 38.08 -4.90 -12.39
N ASP A 381 38.75 -6.01 -12.73
CA ASP A 381 39.06 -6.39 -14.12
C ASP A 381 37.84 -6.88 -14.92
N ILE A 382 36.73 -7.21 -14.25
CA ILE A 382 35.49 -7.65 -14.89
C ILE A 382 34.42 -6.58 -14.63
N PRO A 383 34.04 -5.76 -15.64
CA PRO A 383 32.91 -4.85 -15.51
C PRO A 383 31.61 -5.63 -15.33
N LYS A 384 30.77 -5.25 -14.36
CA LYS A 384 29.53 -5.97 -14.10
C LYS A 384 28.34 -5.08 -13.76
N ALA A 385 27.18 -5.46 -14.30
CA ALA A 385 25.87 -5.01 -13.85
C ALA A 385 25.30 -6.00 -12.83
N ALA A 386 24.59 -5.53 -11.80
CA ALA A 386 23.92 -6.41 -10.86
C ALA A 386 22.60 -5.81 -10.37
N HIS A 387 21.76 -6.65 -9.74
CA HIS A 387 20.57 -6.22 -9.05
C HIS A 387 20.88 -6.06 -7.56
N ASN A 388 20.54 -4.90 -6.98
CA ASN A 388 20.79 -4.60 -5.56
C ASN A 388 22.28 -4.72 -5.18
N VAL A 389 23.12 -3.96 -5.86
CA VAL A 389 24.59 -3.93 -5.66
C VAL A 389 24.97 -3.69 -4.20
N LYS A 390 24.18 -2.92 -3.44
CA LYS A 390 24.45 -2.61 -2.03
C LYS A 390 24.49 -3.87 -1.15
N ASP A 391 23.50 -4.75 -1.26
CA ASP A 391 23.43 -5.96 -0.44
C ASP A 391 24.45 -6.99 -0.89
N LEU A 392 24.68 -7.11 -2.20
CA LEU A 392 25.74 -7.95 -2.76
C LEU A 392 27.14 -7.49 -2.31
N THR A 393 27.40 -6.18 -2.33
CA THR A 393 28.66 -5.59 -1.81
C THR A 393 28.84 -5.92 -0.33
N ARG A 394 27.80 -5.79 0.49
CA ARG A 394 27.88 -6.13 1.91
C ARG A 394 28.23 -7.60 2.12
N ALA A 395 27.54 -8.51 1.43
CA ALA A 395 27.80 -9.95 1.54
C ALA A 395 29.24 -10.32 1.14
N LEU A 396 29.78 -9.70 0.09
CA LEU A 396 31.15 -9.91 -0.35
C LEU A 396 32.17 -9.40 0.70
N LEU A 397 31.97 -8.18 1.21
CA LEU A 397 32.87 -7.59 2.21
C LEU A 397 32.85 -8.36 3.54
N GLU A 398 31.69 -8.82 3.99
CA GLU A 398 31.56 -9.68 5.20
C GLU A 398 32.36 -11.00 5.06
N ARG A 399 32.53 -11.49 3.84
CA ARG A 399 33.32 -12.68 3.51
C ARG A 399 34.80 -12.38 3.22
N GLY A 400 35.22 -11.11 3.28
CA GLY A 400 36.59 -10.69 2.95
C GLY A 400 36.93 -10.79 1.46
N LEU A 401 35.93 -10.64 0.60
CA LEU A 401 36.06 -10.69 -0.86
C LEU A 401 36.03 -9.29 -1.46
N PRO A 402 36.68 -9.04 -2.60
CA PRO A 402 36.57 -7.77 -3.31
C PRO A 402 35.13 -7.52 -3.77
N ALA A 403 34.73 -6.25 -3.86
CA ALA A 403 33.44 -5.82 -4.35
C ALA A 403 33.62 -4.67 -5.34
N GLU A 404 34.30 -4.94 -6.43
CA GLU A 404 34.77 -3.95 -7.41
C GLU A 404 34.17 -4.21 -8.79
N GLY A 405 34.36 -3.29 -9.74
CA GLY A 405 33.95 -3.43 -11.13
C GLY A 405 32.43 -3.31 -11.38
N PHE A 406 31.63 -2.87 -10.41
CA PHE A 406 30.21 -2.60 -10.64
C PHE A 406 30.00 -1.33 -11.45
N ILE A 407 29.35 -1.45 -12.61
CA ILE A 407 29.06 -0.32 -13.52
C ILE A 407 27.60 0.08 -13.52
N PHE A 408 26.68 -0.78 -13.04
CA PHE A 408 25.24 -0.55 -13.06
C PHE A 408 24.51 -1.32 -11.96
N ASP A 409 23.50 -0.69 -11.34
CA ASP A 409 22.56 -1.32 -10.38
C ASP A 409 21.13 -1.25 -10.90
N ALA A 410 20.56 -2.41 -11.27
CA ALA A 410 19.20 -2.51 -11.80
C ALA A 410 18.13 -2.14 -10.75
N ALA A 411 18.38 -2.38 -9.46
CA ALA A 411 17.44 -2.01 -8.40
C ALA A 411 17.36 -0.49 -8.20
N LEU A 412 18.48 0.23 -8.34
CA LEU A 412 18.50 1.69 -8.29
C LEU A 412 17.87 2.33 -9.54
N ALA A 413 18.10 1.73 -10.72
CA ALA A 413 17.53 2.22 -11.97
C ALA A 413 16.00 2.03 -12.05
N ALA A 414 15.46 1.01 -11.36
CA ALA A 414 14.03 0.72 -11.30
C ALA A 414 13.25 1.60 -10.31
N LYS A 415 13.93 2.40 -9.47
CA LYS A 415 13.25 3.35 -8.57
C LYS A 415 12.62 4.49 -9.37
N PRO A 416 11.33 4.87 -9.12
CA PRO A 416 10.73 6.02 -9.75
C PRO A 416 11.58 7.27 -9.49
N ARG A 417 11.94 7.99 -10.55
CA ARG A 417 12.65 9.27 -10.43
C ARG A 417 11.71 10.30 -9.83
N ASP A 418 12.14 10.93 -8.75
CA ASP A 418 11.55 12.19 -8.29
C ASP A 418 11.80 13.26 -9.37
N SER A 419 10.74 13.88 -9.87
CA SER A 419 10.72 14.67 -11.11
C SER A 419 11.43 16.03 -11.05
N SER A 420 12.36 16.26 -10.12
CA SER A 420 12.95 17.57 -9.89
C SER A 420 14.43 17.76 -10.30
N ARG A 421 15.12 16.76 -10.87
CA ARG A 421 16.47 16.94 -11.42
C ARG A 421 16.72 16.14 -12.68
N ALA A 422 16.93 16.83 -13.79
CA ALA A 422 17.33 16.25 -15.06
C ALA A 422 18.73 15.65 -14.97
N MET A 423 18.90 14.38 -15.34
CA MET A 423 20.16 13.73 -15.66
C MET A 423 20.05 12.99 -17.01
N PRO A 424 21.17 12.81 -17.74
CA PRO A 424 21.13 12.35 -19.13
C PRO A 424 20.62 10.91 -19.27
N ALA A 425 19.97 10.66 -20.40
CA ALA A 425 19.34 9.40 -20.73
C ALA A 425 20.35 8.26 -20.84
N ALA A 426 20.06 7.12 -20.17
CA ALA A 426 20.77 5.86 -20.39
C ALA A 426 20.35 5.26 -21.75
N PRO A 427 21.23 4.53 -22.44
CA PRO A 427 20.91 3.94 -23.73
C PRO A 427 19.79 2.89 -23.62
N ALA A 428 18.92 2.86 -24.62
CA ALA A 428 17.63 2.12 -24.63
C ALA A 428 17.74 0.58 -24.50
N ASN A 429 18.90 0.00 -24.73
CA ASN A 429 19.11 -1.45 -24.75
C ASN A 429 19.28 -2.12 -23.38
N THR A 430 19.44 -1.34 -22.29
CA THR A 430 19.70 -1.90 -20.96
C THR A 430 18.44 -2.39 -20.23
N LEU A 431 17.25 -2.02 -20.69
CA LEU A 431 15.95 -2.38 -20.07
C LEU A 431 15.43 -3.78 -20.47
N GLY A 432 15.96 -4.38 -21.54
CA GLY A 432 15.57 -5.71 -22.02
C GLY A 432 16.08 -6.86 -21.14
N PHE A 433 17.27 -6.73 -20.60
CA PHE A 433 17.99 -7.80 -19.88
C PHE A 433 17.40 -8.12 -18.50
N SER A 434 16.94 -7.13 -17.76
CA SER A 434 16.37 -7.33 -16.41
C SER A 434 15.11 -8.20 -16.40
N LYS A 435 14.34 -8.24 -17.50
CA LYS A 435 13.11 -9.05 -17.59
C LYS A 435 13.38 -10.53 -17.85
N MET A 436 14.51 -10.87 -18.44
CA MET A 436 14.82 -12.24 -18.87
C MET A 436 15.40 -13.09 -17.72
N VAL A 437 16.26 -12.51 -16.88
CA VAL A 437 16.88 -13.20 -15.73
C VAL A 437 15.85 -13.50 -14.63
N LEU A 438 14.90 -12.59 -14.37
CA LEU A 438 13.87 -12.77 -13.35
C LEU A 438 12.78 -13.81 -13.69
N ARG A 439 12.67 -14.24 -14.97
CA ARG A 439 11.64 -15.20 -15.41
C ARG A 439 12.08 -16.68 -15.38
N ARG A 440 13.36 -17.00 -15.21
CA ARG A 440 13.90 -18.37 -15.32
C ARG A 440 14.52 -18.94 -14.04
N TRP A 441 14.36 -18.24 -12.91
CA TRP A 441 14.84 -18.79 -11.63
C TRP A 441 13.76 -19.69 -11.02
N PRO A 442 14.07 -20.96 -10.65
CA PRO A 442 13.15 -21.88 -9.97
C PRO A 442 12.89 -21.48 -8.51
#